data_9507011c927ab3cb25fcd56241ad6cb1
#
_entry.id   9507011c927ab3cb25fcd56241ad6cb1
#
_cell.length_a   1.000
_cell.length_b   1.000
_cell.length_c   1.000
_cell.angle_alpha   90.00
_cell.angle_beta   90.00
_cell.angle_gamma   90.00
#
_symmetry.space_group_name_H-M   'P 1'
#
loop_
_entity.id
_entity.type
_entity.pdbx_description
1 polymer ?
#
loop_
_entity_poly.entity_id
_entity_poly.type
_entity_poly.pdbx_seq_one_letter_code
_entity_poly.pdbx_strand_id
1 'polypeptide(L)'
;MDVILTVNGLCKYYKHDKALSGLSLTVPKGAIYGLVGQNGSGKTTLIRLLTGLQKPSDGNFTLYGIRNDEKGIEKARRRMSAIIETPAIYRDMTARDNLRQQYRILGQPSESGIDELLHLVGLGDTGSKKAGHFSLGMRQRLGIAIALAGDPDFLILDEPINGLDPQGIIEMRELILKLNRERQITILISSHILAELSKLATHYGFIDHGHMVKEIDAKELEAACRKCLRLTVSDGKTLATVLDGMQAEYCFLSEKEAEIYSDMRVTKLVCALAEADCEVLSIQEREESLESYYIRLIGGGRYEQAV
;
A
#
# COMPACT_ATOMS: atom_id res chain seq x y z
N MET A 1 21.18 9.56 1.67
CA MET A 1 19.79 9.95 2.05
C MET A 1 19.60 9.67 3.53
N ASP A 2 18.94 10.55 4.24
CA ASP A 2 18.60 10.26 5.64
C ASP A 2 17.57 9.12 5.68
N VAL A 3 17.75 8.16 6.57
CA VAL A 3 16.87 6.99 6.74
C VAL A 3 16.09 7.15 8.05
N ILE A 4 14.78 6.91 8.00
CA ILE A 4 13.93 7.00 9.19
C ILE A 4 13.74 5.64 9.86
N LEU A 5 13.67 4.57 9.06
CA LEU A 5 13.48 3.19 9.50
C LEU A 5 14.41 2.26 8.72
N THR A 6 15.13 1.41 9.43
CA THR A 6 15.86 0.27 8.85
C THR A 6 15.47 -0.99 9.59
N VAL A 7 15.10 -2.02 8.87
CA VAL A 7 14.74 -3.35 9.41
C VAL A 7 15.79 -4.35 8.94
N ASN A 8 16.32 -5.17 9.86
CA ASN A 8 17.40 -6.11 9.60
C ASN A 8 17.03 -7.52 10.07
N GLY A 9 16.77 -8.40 9.12
CA GLY A 9 16.54 -9.82 9.37
C GLY A 9 15.38 -10.10 10.32
N LEU A 10 14.32 -9.26 10.29
CA LEU A 10 13.23 -9.30 11.27
C LEU A 10 12.39 -10.57 11.12
N CYS A 11 12.20 -11.30 12.22
CA CYS A 11 11.41 -12.52 12.26
C CYS A 11 10.26 -12.42 13.25
N LYS A 12 9.14 -13.06 12.92
CA LYS A 12 8.01 -13.24 13.82
C LYS A 12 7.40 -14.63 13.65
N TYR A 13 7.39 -15.38 14.75
CA TYR A 13 6.83 -16.73 14.79
C TYR A 13 5.60 -16.76 15.71
N TYR A 14 4.53 -17.41 15.25
CA TYR A 14 3.32 -17.70 16.01
C TYR A 14 3.13 -19.20 16.08
N LYS A 15 3.47 -19.84 17.20
CA LYS A 15 3.40 -21.31 17.40
C LYS A 15 4.03 -22.07 16.22
N HIS A 16 3.24 -22.38 15.19
CA HIS A 16 3.68 -23.15 14.01
C HIS A 16 3.86 -22.31 12.74
N ASP A 17 3.43 -21.03 12.76
CA ASP A 17 3.47 -20.16 11.59
C ASP A 17 4.61 -19.15 11.67
N LYS A 18 5.32 -18.98 10.56
CA LYS A 18 6.33 -17.93 10.38
C LYS A 18 5.70 -16.76 9.63
N ALA A 19 5.19 -15.78 10.36
CA ALA A 19 4.58 -14.61 9.76
C ALA A 19 5.59 -13.66 9.12
N LEU A 20 6.82 -13.60 9.66
CA LEU A 20 7.98 -12.93 9.07
C LEU A 20 9.22 -13.80 9.21
N SER A 21 10.05 -13.84 8.18
CA SER A 21 11.21 -14.71 8.10
C SER A 21 12.40 -13.97 7.48
N GLY A 22 13.21 -13.36 8.32
CA GLY A 22 14.41 -12.64 7.91
C GLY A 22 14.15 -11.39 7.07
N LEU A 23 13.03 -10.70 7.29
CA LEU A 23 12.63 -9.53 6.52
C LEU A 23 13.56 -8.34 6.79
N SER A 24 14.05 -7.74 5.70
CA SER A 24 14.86 -6.51 5.75
C SER A 24 14.27 -5.45 4.83
N LEU A 25 14.25 -4.20 5.27
CA LEU A 25 13.82 -3.05 4.46
C LEU A 25 14.40 -1.74 4.97
N THR A 26 14.37 -0.71 4.11
CA THR A 26 14.84 0.63 4.45
C THR A 26 13.87 1.69 3.97
N VAL A 27 13.37 2.54 4.88
CA VAL A 27 12.48 3.65 4.55
C VAL A 27 13.25 4.96 4.58
N PRO A 28 13.47 5.61 3.42
CA PRO A 28 14.08 6.94 3.37
C PRO A 28 13.17 8.00 3.99
N LYS A 29 13.77 9.00 4.63
CA LYS A 29 13.03 10.16 5.16
C LYS A 29 12.38 10.94 4.02
N GLY A 30 11.13 11.34 4.19
CA GLY A 30 10.34 12.06 3.19
C GLY A 30 9.74 11.16 2.09
N ALA A 31 10.00 9.86 2.10
CA ALA A 31 9.41 8.94 1.15
C ALA A 31 7.94 8.63 1.46
N ILE A 32 7.17 8.30 0.42
CA ILE A 32 5.97 7.49 0.53
C ILE A 32 6.39 6.06 0.15
N TYR A 33 6.53 5.19 1.16
CA TYR A 33 6.97 3.82 1.00
C TYR A 33 5.77 2.88 0.91
N GLY A 34 5.57 2.27 -0.25
CA GLY A 34 4.52 1.29 -0.49
C GLY A 34 4.97 -0.14 -0.11
N LEU A 35 4.37 -0.72 0.90
CA LEU A 35 4.55 -2.11 1.28
C LEU A 35 3.51 -2.98 0.56
N VAL A 36 3.96 -3.66 -0.50
CA VAL A 36 3.13 -4.43 -1.43
C VAL A 36 3.14 -5.90 -1.07
N GLY A 37 1.98 -6.54 -1.06
CA GLY A 37 1.88 -7.99 -0.86
C GLY A 37 0.44 -8.46 -0.72
N GLN A 38 0.21 -9.74 -0.98
CA GLN A 38 -1.10 -10.37 -0.83
C GLN A 38 -1.57 -10.38 0.64
N ASN A 39 -2.83 -10.69 0.87
CA ASN A 39 -3.35 -10.91 2.22
C ASN A 39 -2.61 -12.09 2.86
N GLY A 40 -2.17 -11.90 4.12
CA GLY A 40 -1.38 -12.91 4.83
C GLY A 40 0.13 -12.86 4.55
N SER A 41 0.64 -11.99 3.66
CA SER A 41 2.08 -11.91 3.37
C SER A 41 2.96 -11.39 4.52
N GLY A 42 2.36 -10.85 5.62
CA GLY A 42 3.09 -10.38 6.79
C GLY A 42 3.08 -8.85 6.99
N LYS A 43 2.44 -8.06 6.13
CA LYS A 43 2.40 -6.58 6.21
C LYS A 43 1.96 -6.06 7.57
N THR A 44 0.76 -6.43 8.01
CA THR A 44 0.22 -6.03 9.32
C THR A 44 1.08 -6.53 10.49
N THR A 45 1.69 -7.70 10.37
CA THR A 45 2.62 -8.22 11.39
C THR A 45 3.84 -7.32 11.51
N LEU A 46 4.45 -6.93 10.39
CA LEU A 46 5.57 -5.97 10.38
C LEU A 46 5.16 -4.66 11.06
N ILE A 47 4.02 -4.09 10.67
CA ILE A 47 3.50 -2.85 11.26
C ILE A 47 3.32 -2.97 12.78
N ARG A 48 2.77 -4.08 13.27
CA ARG A 48 2.60 -4.32 14.71
C ARG A 48 3.92 -4.44 15.47
N LEU A 49 4.99 -4.92 14.83
CA LEU A 49 6.33 -4.95 15.42
C LEU A 49 6.93 -3.55 15.50
N LEU A 50 6.86 -2.76 14.43
CA LEU A 50 7.38 -1.40 14.37
C LEU A 50 6.72 -0.49 15.39
N THR A 51 5.40 -0.59 15.53
CA THR A 51 4.60 0.19 16.48
C THR A 51 4.78 -0.25 17.94
N GLY A 52 5.41 -1.40 18.18
CA GLY A 52 5.63 -1.93 19.53
C GLY A 52 4.43 -2.69 20.13
N LEU A 53 3.36 -2.90 19.34
CA LEU A 53 2.23 -3.74 19.77
C LEU A 53 2.63 -5.21 19.94
N GLN A 54 3.72 -5.61 19.28
CA GLN A 54 4.31 -6.93 19.41
C GLN A 54 5.83 -6.83 19.46
N LYS A 55 6.49 -7.86 20.02
CA LYS A 55 7.95 -7.98 20.01
C LYS A 55 8.39 -8.91 18.88
N PRO A 56 9.52 -8.61 18.20
CA PRO A 56 10.16 -9.55 17.29
C PRO A 56 10.50 -10.89 17.97
N SER A 57 10.50 -11.96 17.19
CA SER A 57 11.04 -13.24 17.62
C SER A 57 12.54 -13.32 17.41
N ASP A 58 13.04 -12.67 16.36
CA ASP A 58 14.47 -12.53 16.04
C ASP A 58 14.68 -11.32 15.12
N GLY A 59 15.93 -10.92 14.89
CA GLY A 59 16.27 -9.72 14.12
C GLY A 59 16.00 -8.42 14.88
N ASN A 60 16.20 -7.30 14.21
CA ASN A 60 16.02 -5.98 14.82
C ASN A 60 15.60 -4.94 13.80
N PHE A 61 15.19 -3.76 14.29
CA PHE A 61 15.03 -2.57 13.48
C PHE A 61 15.55 -1.34 14.21
N THR A 62 15.92 -0.31 13.46
CA THR A 62 16.23 1.00 13.99
C THR A 62 15.19 2.02 13.52
N LEU A 63 14.70 2.83 14.44
CA LEU A 63 13.79 3.94 14.18
C LEU A 63 14.48 5.24 14.61
N TYR A 64 14.67 6.18 13.67
CA TYR A 64 15.48 7.38 13.87
C TYR A 64 16.89 7.09 14.43
N GLY A 65 17.51 6.00 13.98
CA GLY A 65 18.83 5.55 14.43
C GLY A 65 18.84 4.86 15.80
N ILE A 66 17.70 4.72 16.49
CA ILE A 66 17.56 4.04 17.77
C ILE A 66 17.07 2.61 17.54
N ARG A 67 17.79 1.64 18.04
CA ARG A 67 17.47 0.22 17.88
C ARG A 67 16.27 -0.17 18.78
N ASN A 68 15.45 -1.11 18.33
CA ASN A 68 14.19 -1.50 18.97
C ASN A 68 14.33 -2.10 20.38
N ASP A 69 15.52 -2.53 20.77
CA ASP A 69 15.86 -3.05 22.10
C ASP A 69 16.60 -2.04 22.99
N GLU A 70 16.88 -0.84 22.48
CA GLU A 70 17.57 0.22 23.25
C GLU A 70 16.62 1.06 24.10
N LYS A 71 17.21 1.61 25.19
CA LYS A 71 16.53 2.64 25.99
C LYS A 71 16.33 3.88 25.11
N GLY A 72 15.13 4.26 24.83
CA GLY A 72 14.84 5.44 23.97
C GLY A 72 13.97 5.12 22.77
N ILE A 73 13.78 3.85 22.45
CA ILE A 73 12.86 3.46 21.37
C ILE A 73 11.43 4.01 21.59
N GLU A 74 10.98 4.10 22.84
CA GLU A 74 9.67 4.68 23.16
C GLU A 74 9.63 6.18 22.86
N LYS A 75 10.73 6.91 23.03
CA LYS A 75 10.85 8.31 22.63
C LYS A 75 10.83 8.44 21.09
N ALA A 76 11.49 7.53 20.38
CA ALA A 76 11.44 7.47 18.93
C ALA A 76 10.02 7.19 18.43
N ARG A 77 9.30 6.24 19.05
CA ARG A 77 7.92 5.91 18.68
C ARG A 77 6.93 7.06 18.92
N ARG A 78 7.19 7.98 19.84
CA ARG A 78 6.34 9.18 20.02
C ARG A 78 6.35 10.12 18.83
N ARG A 79 7.34 10.00 17.94
CA ARG A 79 7.44 10.78 16.70
C ARG A 79 6.75 10.10 15.52
N MET A 80 6.21 8.90 15.71
CA MET A 80 5.46 8.18 14.71
C MET A 80 4.02 7.96 15.17
N SER A 81 3.11 7.85 14.21
CA SER A 81 1.75 7.42 14.43
C SER A 81 1.38 6.31 13.45
N ALA A 82 0.41 5.49 13.82
CA ALA A 82 -0.03 4.39 12.97
C ALA A 82 -1.54 4.22 13.02
N ILE A 83 -2.14 3.87 11.88
CA ILE A 83 -3.49 3.35 11.77
C ILE A 83 -3.36 1.92 11.27
N ILE A 84 -3.83 0.97 12.09
CA ILE A 84 -3.73 -0.46 11.79
C ILE A 84 -5.15 -0.99 11.62
N GLU A 85 -5.46 -1.52 10.42
CA GLU A 85 -6.77 -2.03 10.05
C GLU A 85 -7.85 -0.93 10.12
N THR A 86 -8.51 -0.75 11.26
CA THR A 86 -9.59 0.23 11.44
C THR A 86 -9.19 1.32 12.42
N PRO A 87 -9.52 2.60 12.15
CA PRO A 87 -9.24 3.67 13.09
C PRO A 87 -9.98 3.49 14.41
N ALA A 88 -9.26 3.68 15.52
CA ALA A 88 -9.85 3.70 16.86
C ALA A 88 -10.55 5.05 17.08
N ILE A 89 -11.86 5.09 16.89
CA ILE A 89 -12.69 6.29 17.05
C ILE A 89 -13.83 6.06 18.03
N TYR A 90 -14.21 7.09 18.78
CA TYR A 90 -15.40 7.10 19.62
C TYR A 90 -16.62 7.44 18.74
N ARG A 91 -17.43 6.42 18.43
CA ARG A 91 -18.56 6.54 17.48
C ARG A 91 -19.71 7.43 17.96
N ASP A 92 -19.85 7.56 19.27
CA ASP A 92 -20.86 8.41 19.94
C ASP A 92 -20.44 9.87 20.09
N MET A 93 -19.21 10.20 19.70
CA MET A 93 -18.63 11.54 19.72
C MET A 93 -18.61 12.19 18.33
N THR A 94 -18.54 13.52 18.28
CA THR A 94 -18.28 14.26 17.05
C THR A 94 -16.82 14.11 16.61
N ALA A 95 -16.46 14.55 15.39
CA ALA A 95 -15.06 14.56 14.95
C ALA A 95 -14.19 15.44 15.89
N ARG A 96 -14.70 16.62 16.27
CA ARG A 96 -14.04 17.54 17.20
C ARG A 96 -13.82 16.90 18.57
N ASP A 97 -14.82 16.22 19.13
CA ASP A 97 -14.69 15.58 20.45
C ASP A 97 -13.72 14.40 20.43
N ASN A 98 -13.64 13.65 19.35
CA ASN A 98 -12.63 12.62 19.13
C ASN A 98 -11.21 13.22 19.18
N LEU A 99 -10.96 14.32 18.47
CA LEU A 99 -9.67 15.01 18.51
C LEU A 99 -9.38 15.61 19.88
N ARG A 100 -10.38 16.24 20.52
CA ARG A 100 -10.25 16.77 21.89
C ARG A 100 -9.82 15.68 22.87
N GLN A 101 -10.41 14.49 22.75
CA GLN A 101 -10.02 13.35 23.58
C GLN A 101 -8.58 12.91 23.30
N GLN A 102 -8.16 12.87 22.04
CA GLN A 102 -6.78 12.54 21.66
C GLN A 102 -5.78 13.58 22.20
N TYR A 103 -6.10 14.87 22.11
CA TYR A 103 -5.25 15.95 22.68
C TYR A 103 -5.06 15.78 24.18
N ARG A 104 -6.13 15.40 24.92
CA ARG A 104 -6.05 15.11 26.35
C ARG A 104 -5.15 13.91 26.65
N ILE A 105 -5.26 12.82 25.86
CA ILE A 105 -4.41 11.63 26.00
C ILE A 105 -2.95 11.98 25.76
N LEU A 106 -2.66 12.84 24.80
CA LEU A 106 -1.30 13.28 24.48
C LEU A 106 -0.77 14.35 25.45
N GLY A 107 -1.60 14.86 26.37
CA GLY A 107 -1.23 15.93 27.29
C GLY A 107 -1.02 17.27 26.60
N GLN A 108 -1.66 17.51 25.46
CA GLN A 108 -1.58 18.79 24.73
C GLN A 108 -2.25 19.91 25.53
N PRO A 109 -1.57 21.06 25.72
CA PRO A 109 -2.05 22.13 26.62
C PRO A 109 -3.21 22.95 26.01
N SER A 110 -3.41 22.87 24.69
CA SER A 110 -4.37 23.68 23.95
C SER A 110 -5.09 22.86 22.87
N GLU A 111 -6.34 23.20 22.61
CA GLU A 111 -7.17 22.64 21.53
C GLU A 111 -7.02 23.42 20.19
N SER A 112 -6.11 24.39 20.11
CA SER A 112 -6.01 25.34 18.99
C SER A 112 -5.75 24.69 17.62
N GLY A 113 -5.16 23.51 17.56
CA GLY A 113 -4.89 22.81 16.30
C GLY A 113 -6.05 21.94 15.78
N ILE A 114 -7.13 21.77 16.55
CA ILE A 114 -8.21 20.82 16.19
C ILE A 114 -8.92 21.24 14.90
N ASP A 115 -9.24 22.53 14.75
CA ASP A 115 -9.93 23.03 13.55
C ASP A 115 -9.07 22.86 12.31
N GLU A 116 -7.79 23.18 12.42
CA GLU A 116 -6.83 23.01 11.32
C GLU A 116 -6.75 21.54 10.88
N LEU A 117 -6.66 20.59 11.83
CA LEU A 117 -6.64 19.16 11.51
C LEU A 117 -7.94 18.70 10.87
N LEU A 118 -9.10 19.16 11.36
CA LEU A 118 -10.40 18.82 10.76
C LEU A 118 -10.52 19.35 9.34
N HIS A 119 -10.09 20.58 9.08
CA HIS A 119 -10.07 21.15 7.72
C HIS A 119 -9.08 20.41 6.82
N LEU A 120 -7.90 20.06 7.33
CA LEU A 120 -6.87 19.33 6.59
C LEU A 120 -7.39 17.99 6.06
N VAL A 121 -8.17 17.27 6.87
CA VAL A 121 -8.75 15.97 6.47
C VAL A 121 -10.14 16.08 5.84
N GLY A 122 -10.62 17.30 5.54
CA GLY A 122 -11.94 17.53 4.92
C GLY A 122 -13.14 17.17 5.80
N LEU A 123 -13.02 17.36 7.11
CA LEU A 123 -14.09 17.13 8.11
C LEU A 123 -14.49 18.40 8.88
N GLY A 124 -14.04 19.59 8.44
CA GLY A 124 -14.35 20.87 9.09
C GLY A 124 -15.83 21.16 9.23
N ASP A 125 -16.61 20.79 8.20
CA ASP A 125 -18.05 21.09 8.12
C ASP A 125 -18.97 20.01 8.71
N THR A 126 -18.40 19.03 9.45
CA THR A 126 -19.21 17.93 10.02
C THR A 126 -20.05 18.33 11.24
N GLY A 127 -19.74 19.46 11.86
CA GLY A 127 -20.51 20.07 12.96
C GLY A 127 -20.78 19.08 14.11
N SER A 128 -22.08 18.94 14.46
CA SER A 128 -22.53 18.06 15.54
C SER A 128 -22.76 16.59 15.10
N LYS A 129 -22.49 16.24 13.84
CA LYS A 129 -22.65 14.86 13.35
C LYS A 129 -21.71 13.92 14.09
N LYS A 130 -22.26 12.85 14.67
CA LYS A 130 -21.48 11.83 15.38
C LYS A 130 -20.70 10.93 14.40
N ALA A 131 -19.51 10.51 14.79
CA ALA A 131 -18.64 9.67 13.97
C ALA A 131 -19.25 8.30 13.63
N GLY A 132 -20.21 7.81 14.40
CA GLY A 132 -20.99 6.61 14.11
C GLY A 132 -21.80 6.72 12.80
N HIS A 133 -22.17 7.93 12.38
CA HIS A 133 -22.90 8.21 11.14
C HIS A 133 -21.99 8.62 9.97
N PHE A 134 -20.69 8.53 10.13
CA PHE A 134 -19.73 8.81 9.06
C PHE A 134 -19.67 7.66 8.05
N SER A 135 -19.39 7.99 6.78
CA SER A 135 -19.00 7.00 5.79
C SER A 135 -17.68 6.33 6.19
N LEU A 136 -17.30 5.24 5.55
CA LEU A 136 -16.01 4.60 5.79
C LEU A 136 -14.85 5.58 5.55
N GLY A 137 -14.87 6.31 4.42
CA GLY A 137 -13.86 7.31 4.10
C GLY A 137 -13.77 8.45 5.12
N MET A 138 -14.91 8.94 5.62
CA MET A 138 -14.92 9.94 6.70
C MET A 138 -14.30 9.39 7.99
N ARG A 139 -14.56 8.12 8.34
CA ARG A 139 -13.94 7.47 9.52
C ARG A 139 -12.44 7.31 9.34
N GLN A 140 -11.99 6.89 8.15
CA GLN A 140 -10.55 6.78 7.85
C GLN A 140 -9.87 8.14 7.95
N ARG A 141 -10.46 9.20 7.38
CA ARG A 141 -9.91 10.56 7.47
C ARG A 141 -9.90 11.10 8.91
N LEU A 142 -10.92 10.78 9.72
CA LEU A 142 -10.89 11.10 11.16
C LEU A 142 -9.76 10.36 11.88
N GLY A 143 -9.52 9.09 11.56
CA GLY A 143 -8.38 8.32 12.07
C GLY A 143 -7.05 8.99 11.75
N ILE A 144 -6.87 9.47 10.52
CA ILE A 144 -5.68 10.25 10.12
C ILE A 144 -5.56 11.53 10.94
N ALA A 145 -6.65 12.29 11.14
CA ALA A 145 -6.63 13.49 11.98
C ALA A 145 -6.18 13.17 13.42
N ILE A 146 -6.68 12.09 14.00
CA ILE A 146 -6.29 11.59 15.33
C ILE A 146 -4.80 11.22 15.34
N ALA A 147 -4.32 10.52 14.31
CA ALA A 147 -2.91 10.15 14.19
C ALA A 147 -1.99 11.38 14.09
N LEU A 148 -2.45 12.44 13.43
CA LEU A 148 -1.72 13.70 13.26
C LEU A 148 -1.72 14.59 14.51
N ALA A 149 -2.57 14.32 15.51
CA ALA A 149 -2.67 15.14 16.72
C ALA A 149 -1.36 15.22 17.54
N GLY A 150 -0.49 14.23 17.38
CA GLY A 150 0.84 14.19 18.02
C GLY A 150 1.97 14.83 17.19
N ASP A 151 1.65 15.48 16.07
CA ASP A 151 2.60 16.05 15.10
C ASP A 151 3.72 15.05 14.69
N PRO A 152 3.35 13.87 14.16
CA PRO A 152 4.32 12.86 13.77
C PRO A 152 5.05 13.27 12.49
N ASP A 153 6.34 12.94 12.38
CA ASP A 153 7.10 13.02 11.13
C ASP A 153 7.19 11.67 10.38
N PHE A 154 6.61 10.61 10.96
CA PHE A 154 6.44 9.30 10.33
C PHE A 154 5.03 8.76 10.58
N LEU A 155 4.30 8.44 9.52
CA LEU A 155 2.95 7.92 9.56
C LEU A 155 2.89 6.53 8.90
N ILE A 156 2.30 5.56 9.60
CA ILE A 156 2.07 4.21 9.07
C ILE A 156 0.58 4.00 8.85
N LEU A 157 0.20 3.60 7.64
CA LEU A 157 -1.18 3.37 7.23
C LEU A 157 -1.34 1.94 6.72
N ASP A 158 -2.08 1.12 7.46
CA ASP A 158 -2.36 -0.26 7.07
C ASP A 158 -3.66 -0.32 6.27
N GLU A 159 -3.56 -0.58 4.96
CA GLU A 159 -4.68 -0.70 4.01
C GLU A 159 -5.66 0.50 4.03
N PRO A 160 -5.20 1.78 3.98
CA PRO A 160 -6.04 2.95 4.25
C PRO A 160 -7.14 3.19 3.21
N ILE A 161 -7.03 2.61 2.02
CA ILE A 161 -8.00 2.77 0.92
C ILE A 161 -8.93 1.57 0.75
N ASN A 162 -8.72 0.50 1.54
CA ASN A 162 -9.51 -0.71 1.40
C ASN A 162 -10.99 -0.47 1.75
N GLY A 163 -11.88 -0.90 0.84
CA GLY A 163 -13.34 -0.77 1.02
C GLY A 163 -13.91 0.64 0.82
N LEU A 164 -13.10 1.61 0.38
CA LEU A 164 -13.58 2.92 -0.01
C LEU A 164 -14.26 2.87 -1.38
N ASP A 165 -15.23 3.75 -1.58
CA ASP A 165 -15.78 4.05 -2.89
C ASP A 165 -14.76 4.83 -3.77
N PRO A 166 -14.94 4.89 -5.09
CA PRO A 166 -13.97 5.55 -5.98
C PRO A 166 -13.65 6.99 -5.60
N GLN A 167 -14.64 7.75 -5.14
CA GLN A 167 -14.42 9.12 -4.69
C GLN A 167 -13.59 9.17 -3.41
N GLY A 168 -13.87 8.30 -2.44
CA GLY A 168 -13.11 8.18 -1.19
C GLY A 168 -11.66 7.77 -1.43
N ILE A 169 -11.37 6.93 -2.43
CA ILE A 169 -10.01 6.58 -2.84
C ILE A 169 -9.26 7.82 -3.34
N ILE A 170 -9.88 8.64 -4.20
CA ILE A 170 -9.28 9.88 -4.71
C ILE A 170 -8.98 10.83 -3.56
N GLU A 171 -9.96 11.10 -2.68
CA GLU A 171 -9.80 12.00 -1.54
C GLU A 171 -8.69 11.53 -0.57
N MET A 172 -8.62 10.21 -0.31
CA MET A 172 -7.58 9.63 0.54
C MET A 172 -6.19 9.79 -0.09
N ARG A 173 -6.06 9.53 -1.39
CA ARG A 173 -4.81 9.72 -2.14
C ARG A 173 -4.32 11.16 -2.07
N GLU A 174 -5.21 12.12 -2.36
CA GLU A 174 -4.87 13.55 -2.29
C GLU A 174 -4.43 13.97 -0.88
N LEU A 175 -5.12 13.48 0.15
CA LEU A 175 -4.73 13.72 1.54
C LEU A 175 -3.33 13.20 1.83
N ILE A 176 -3.02 11.94 1.46
CA ILE A 176 -1.70 11.33 1.67
C ILE A 176 -0.60 12.13 0.96
N LEU A 177 -0.81 12.50 -0.30
CA LEU A 177 0.13 13.33 -1.06
C LEU A 177 0.34 14.71 -0.42
N LYS A 178 -0.74 15.34 0.06
CA LYS A 178 -0.69 16.62 0.76
C LYS A 178 0.12 16.54 2.05
N LEU A 179 -0.10 15.51 2.87
CA LEU A 179 0.66 15.29 4.11
C LEU A 179 2.16 15.11 3.83
N ASN A 180 2.51 14.35 2.81
CA ASN A 180 3.90 14.15 2.45
C ASN A 180 4.55 15.43 1.90
N ARG A 181 3.89 16.14 0.97
CA ARG A 181 4.46 17.32 0.29
C ARG A 181 4.49 18.56 1.16
N GLU A 182 3.39 18.87 1.84
CA GLU A 182 3.25 20.13 2.61
C GLU A 182 3.78 20.01 4.03
N ARG A 183 3.63 18.85 4.68
CA ARG A 183 4.08 18.62 6.06
C ARG A 183 5.35 17.77 6.16
N GLN A 184 5.93 17.37 5.02
CA GLN A 184 7.16 16.58 4.95
C GLN A 184 7.11 15.28 5.79
N ILE A 185 5.91 14.70 5.96
CA ILE A 185 5.72 13.48 6.72
C ILE A 185 6.20 12.31 5.85
N THR A 186 7.06 11.46 6.40
CA THR A 186 7.39 10.17 5.80
C THR A 186 6.21 9.23 5.99
N ILE A 187 5.80 8.49 4.98
CA ILE A 187 4.60 7.66 5.05
C ILE A 187 4.95 6.23 4.61
N LEU A 188 4.59 5.23 5.43
CA LEU A 188 4.60 3.83 5.04
C LEU A 188 3.15 3.38 4.86
N ILE A 189 2.83 2.88 3.68
CA ILE A 189 1.47 2.44 3.32
C ILE A 189 1.53 0.97 2.95
N SER A 190 0.78 0.11 3.65
CA SER A 190 0.51 -1.23 3.16
C SER A 190 -0.67 -1.22 2.20
N SER A 191 -0.57 -1.96 1.11
CA SER A 191 -1.70 -2.18 0.21
C SER A 191 -1.55 -3.47 -0.58
N HIS A 192 -2.69 -4.05 -0.96
CA HIS A 192 -2.81 -5.08 -1.99
C HIS A 192 -3.40 -4.52 -3.29
N ILE A 193 -3.82 -3.23 -3.31
CA ILE A 193 -4.36 -2.55 -4.49
C ILE A 193 -3.21 -1.75 -5.13
N LEU A 194 -2.50 -2.42 -6.03
CA LEU A 194 -1.26 -1.89 -6.60
C LEU A 194 -1.50 -0.68 -7.51
N ALA A 195 -2.60 -0.68 -8.29
CA ALA A 195 -2.96 0.43 -9.18
C ALA A 195 -3.14 1.77 -8.45
N GLU A 196 -3.58 1.75 -7.20
CA GLU A 196 -3.67 2.98 -6.41
C GLU A 196 -2.34 3.34 -5.75
N LEU A 197 -1.57 2.33 -5.33
CA LEU A 197 -0.27 2.56 -4.73
C LEU A 197 0.74 3.13 -5.73
N SER A 198 0.65 2.75 -7.02
CA SER A 198 1.50 3.29 -8.10
C SER A 198 1.35 4.80 -8.32
N LYS A 199 0.21 5.37 -7.91
CA LYS A 199 -0.06 6.83 -8.00
C LYS A 199 0.46 7.62 -6.80
N LEU A 200 0.96 6.93 -5.76
CA LEU A 200 1.34 7.50 -4.47
C LEU A 200 2.81 7.30 -4.14
N ALA A 201 3.27 6.05 -4.25
CA ALA A 201 4.52 5.63 -3.66
C ALA A 201 5.73 6.10 -4.46
N THR A 202 6.77 6.49 -3.73
CA THR A 202 8.09 6.85 -4.25
C THR A 202 9.08 5.68 -4.14
N HIS A 203 8.81 4.74 -3.24
CA HIS A 203 9.58 3.53 -3.00
C HIS A 203 8.63 2.37 -2.75
N TYR A 204 9.04 1.17 -3.13
CA TYR A 204 8.25 -0.05 -2.99
C TYR A 204 9.06 -1.14 -2.30
N GLY A 205 8.42 -1.85 -1.37
CA GLY A 205 8.88 -3.11 -0.81
C GLY A 205 7.88 -4.21 -1.12
N PHE A 206 8.28 -5.19 -1.89
CA PHE A 206 7.45 -6.34 -2.24
C PHE A 206 7.67 -7.45 -1.22
N ILE A 207 6.59 -7.80 -0.50
CA ILE A 207 6.63 -8.84 0.53
C ILE A 207 5.78 -10.05 0.10
N ASP A 208 6.37 -11.23 0.21
CA ASP A 208 5.67 -12.49 -0.02
C ASP A 208 6.07 -13.53 1.03
N HIS A 209 5.07 -14.25 1.59
CA HIS A 209 5.26 -15.28 2.62
C HIS A 209 6.24 -14.88 3.75
N GLY A 210 6.15 -13.62 4.21
CA GLY A 210 6.98 -13.09 5.30
C GLY A 210 8.41 -12.71 4.92
N HIS A 211 8.77 -12.77 3.63
CA HIS A 211 10.07 -12.40 3.10
C HIS A 211 9.98 -11.12 2.27
N MET A 212 11.00 -10.27 2.34
CA MET A 212 11.17 -9.20 1.37
C MET A 212 11.70 -9.80 0.07
N VAL A 213 10.90 -9.72 -1.00
CA VAL A 213 11.28 -10.22 -2.33
C VAL A 213 12.14 -9.20 -3.05
N LYS A 214 11.75 -7.92 -2.98
CA LYS A 214 12.50 -6.82 -3.61
C LYS A 214 12.14 -5.49 -2.99
N GLU A 215 13.13 -4.60 -2.92
CA GLU A 215 12.93 -3.16 -2.72
C GLU A 215 13.38 -2.42 -3.99
N ILE A 216 12.64 -1.37 -4.36
CA ILE A 216 12.93 -0.60 -5.56
C ILE A 216 12.34 0.81 -5.42
N ASP A 217 12.99 1.83 -5.95
CA ASP A 217 12.38 3.15 -6.05
C ASP A 217 11.47 3.27 -7.29
N ALA A 218 10.62 4.31 -7.33
CA ALA A 218 9.64 4.48 -8.39
C ALA A 218 10.28 4.66 -9.77
N LYS A 219 11.46 5.30 -9.87
CA LYS A 219 12.17 5.52 -11.13
C LYS A 219 12.80 4.23 -11.65
N GLU A 220 13.41 3.46 -10.73
CA GLU A 220 13.96 2.15 -11.07
C GLU A 220 12.84 1.18 -11.48
N LEU A 221 11.68 1.26 -10.81
CA LEU A 221 10.52 0.45 -11.16
C LEU A 221 10.00 0.80 -12.56
N GLU A 222 9.83 2.09 -12.86
CA GLU A 222 9.42 2.58 -14.18
C GLU A 222 10.41 2.10 -15.27
N ALA A 223 11.71 2.17 -15.00
CA ALA A 223 12.75 1.67 -15.92
C ALA A 223 12.75 0.13 -16.06
N ALA A 224 12.29 -0.59 -15.02
CA ALA A 224 12.20 -2.05 -15.01
C ALA A 224 10.91 -2.59 -15.64
N CYS A 225 9.88 -1.75 -15.78
CA CYS A 225 8.64 -2.10 -16.46
C CYS A 225 8.89 -2.26 -17.97
N ARG A 226 8.38 -3.34 -18.52
CA ARG A 226 8.52 -3.65 -19.95
C ARG A 226 7.43 -3.00 -20.77
N LYS A 227 7.72 -2.71 -22.04
CA LYS A 227 6.66 -2.41 -23.00
C LYS A 227 5.83 -3.66 -23.24
N CYS A 228 4.54 -3.54 -23.24
CA CYS A 228 3.63 -4.65 -23.47
C CYS A 228 2.45 -4.22 -24.36
N LEU A 229 1.81 -5.22 -24.96
CA LEU A 229 0.51 -5.07 -25.59
C LEU A 229 -0.56 -5.50 -24.59
N ARG A 230 -1.39 -4.58 -24.14
CA ARG A 230 -2.56 -4.90 -23.32
C ARG A 230 -3.73 -5.22 -24.25
N LEU A 231 -4.29 -6.42 -24.08
CA LEU A 231 -5.34 -6.97 -24.90
C LEU A 231 -6.55 -7.36 -24.07
N THR A 232 -7.74 -6.95 -24.52
CA THR A 232 -9.02 -7.42 -23.97
C THR A 232 -9.75 -8.20 -25.05
N VAL A 233 -10.26 -9.39 -24.71
CA VAL A 233 -10.91 -10.32 -25.65
C VAL A 233 -12.27 -10.80 -25.14
N SER A 234 -13.04 -11.42 -26.03
CA SER A 234 -14.31 -12.08 -25.67
C SER A 234 -14.11 -13.34 -24.82
N ASP A 235 -13.04 -14.10 -25.08
CA ASP A 235 -12.70 -15.36 -24.38
C ASP A 235 -11.20 -15.47 -24.07
N GLY A 236 -10.86 -15.41 -22.77
CA GLY A 236 -9.47 -15.48 -22.31
C GLY A 236 -8.86 -16.88 -22.41
N LYS A 237 -9.66 -17.95 -22.40
CA LYS A 237 -9.14 -19.33 -22.59
C LYS A 237 -8.61 -19.53 -23.99
N THR A 238 -9.36 -19.06 -24.98
CA THR A 238 -8.94 -19.07 -26.37
C THR A 238 -7.70 -18.18 -26.57
N LEU A 239 -7.66 -16.98 -25.93
CA LEU A 239 -6.47 -16.13 -25.94
C LEU A 239 -5.24 -16.87 -25.40
N ALA A 240 -5.33 -17.54 -24.25
CA ALA A 240 -4.23 -18.31 -23.68
C ALA A 240 -3.71 -19.37 -24.66
N THR A 241 -4.63 -20.14 -25.27
CA THR A 241 -4.28 -21.20 -26.24
C THR A 241 -3.53 -20.62 -27.45
N VAL A 242 -3.97 -19.48 -27.99
CA VAL A 242 -3.33 -18.80 -29.11
C VAL A 242 -1.93 -18.28 -28.72
N LEU A 243 -1.81 -17.66 -27.53
CA LEU A 243 -0.54 -17.13 -27.05
C LEU A 243 0.48 -18.24 -26.76
N ASP A 244 0.04 -19.35 -26.17
CA ASP A 244 0.87 -20.53 -25.94
C ASP A 244 1.36 -21.12 -27.26
N GLY A 245 0.48 -21.22 -28.27
CA GLY A 245 0.85 -21.65 -29.63
C GLY A 245 1.85 -20.72 -30.33
N MET A 246 1.84 -19.44 -29.97
CA MET A 246 2.82 -18.45 -30.43
C MET A 246 4.09 -18.41 -29.60
N GLN A 247 4.18 -19.15 -28.51
CA GLN A 247 5.25 -19.11 -27.52
C GLN A 247 5.46 -17.69 -26.94
N ALA A 248 4.36 -16.93 -26.79
CA ALA A 248 4.39 -15.58 -26.28
C ALA A 248 4.55 -15.58 -24.76
N GLU A 249 5.30 -14.58 -24.25
CA GLU A 249 5.33 -14.29 -22.82
C GLU A 249 4.18 -13.33 -22.49
N TYR A 250 3.30 -13.73 -21.58
CA TYR A 250 2.12 -12.94 -21.22
C TYR A 250 1.71 -13.12 -19.77
N CYS A 251 0.88 -12.20 -19.27
CA CYS A 251 0.28 -12.24 -17.94
C CYS A 251 -1.20 -11.83 -18.03
N PHE A 252 -2.11 -12.64 -17.48
CA PHE A 252 -3.51 -12.25 -17.33
C PHE A 252 -3.71 -11.30 -16.15
N LEU A 253 -4.42 -10.20 -16.40
CA LEU A 253 -4.89 -9.25 -15.37
C LEU A 253 -6.29 -9.61 -14.87
N SER A 254 -7.10 -10.23 -15.74
CA SER A 254 -8.44 -10.73 -15.45
C SER A 254 -8.77 -11.87 -16.40
N GLU A 255 -9.96 -12.46 -16.26
CA GLU A 255 -10.41 -13.56 -17.14
C GLU A 255 -10.36 -13.23 -18.65
N LYS A 256 -10.43 -11.95 -19.01
CA LYS A 256 -10.52 -11.49 -20.42
C LYS A 256 -9.46 -10.49 -20.81
N GLU A 257 -8.55 -10.13 -19.92
CA GLU A 257 -7.53 -9.11 -20.15
C GLU A 257 -6.14 -9.64 -19.84
N ALA A 258 -5.22 -9.46 -20.80
CA ALA A 258 -3.83 -9.88 -20.65
C ALA A 258 -2.85 -8.81 -21.14
N GLU A 259 -1.65 -8.82 -20.57
CA GLU A 259 -0.46 -8.11 -21.04
C GLU A 259 0.50 -9.09 -21.69
N ILE A 260 0.95 -8.76 -22.91
CA ILE A 260 1.81 -9.56 -23.75
C ILE A 260 3.14 -8.85 -23.91
N TYR A 261 4.24 -9.48 -23.49
CA TYR A 261 5.58 -8.89 -23.44
C TYR A 261 6.47 -9.28 -24.63
N SER A 262 6.03 -10.25 -25.42
CA SER A 262 6.76 -10.68 -26.61
C SER A 262 6.62 -9.64 -27.71
N ASP A 263 7.73 -9.32 -28.37
CA ASP A 263 7.71 -8.48 -29.59
C ASP A 263 7.01 -9.26 -30.73
N MET A 264 5.80 -8.86 -31.05
CA MET A 264 5.02 -9.50 -32.09
C MET A 264 4.20 -8.50 -32.91
N ARG A 265 3.97 -8.84 -34.16
CA ARG A 265 3.10 -8.01 -35.00
C ARG A 265 1.66 -8.14 -34.57
N VAL A 266 1.05 -7.03 -34.17
CA VAL A 266 -0.36 -6.93 -33.75
C VAL A 266 -1.29 -7.60 -34.77
N THR A 267 -1.06 -7.38 -36.08
CA THR A 267 -1.84 -7.98 -37.15
C THR A 267 -1.83 -9.52 -37.08
N LYS A 268 -0.66 -10.15 -36.80
CA LYS A 268 -0.56 -11.61 -36.71
C LYS A 268 -1.35 -12.14 -35.53
N LEU A 269 -1.31 -11.46 -34.40
CA LEU A 269 -2.07 -11.82 -33.20
C LEU A 269 -3.57 -11.71 -33.44
N VAL A 270 -4.03 -10.59 -34.01
CA VAL A 270 -5.45 -10.38 -34.32
C VAL A 270 -5.98 -11.40 -35.31
N CYS A 271 -5.22 -11.74 -36.36
CA CYS A 271 -5.63 -12.79 -37.33
C CYS A 271 -5.75 -14.15 -36.64
N ALA A 272 -4.79 -14.55 -35.81
CA ALA A 272 -4.83 -15.83 -35.11
C ALA A 272 -6.01 -15.92 -34.11
N LEU A 273 -6.36 -14.83 -33.44
CA LEU A 273 -7.53 -14.78 -32.57
C LEU A 273 -8.83 -14.86 -33.37
N ALA A 274 -8.92 -14.18 -34.52
CA ALA A 274 -10.07 -14.26 -35.40
C ALA A 274 -10.28 -15.67 -35.98
N GLU A 275 -9.19 -16.37 -36.36
CA GLU A 275 -9.25 -17.79 -36.81
C GLU A 275 -9.71 -18.73 -35.70
N ALA A 276 -9.45 -18.37 -34.42
CA ALA A 276 -9.90 -19.10 -33.25
C ALA A 276 -11.28 -18.66 -32.73
N ASP A 277 -12.03 -17.87 -33.48
CA ASP A 277 -13.35 -17.32 -33.11
C ASP A 277 -13.34 -16.50 -31.81
N CYS A 278 -12.22 -15.81 -31.54
CA CYS A 278 -12.02 -14.96 -30.38
C CYS A 278 -11.96 -13.49 -30.81
N GLU A 279 -12.96 -12.71 -30.39
CA GLU A 279 -13.04 -11.29 -30.74
C GLU A 279 -12.10 -10.45 -29.89
N VAL A 280 -11.34 -9.55 -30.54
CA VAL A 280 -10.50 -8.54 -29.88
C VAL A 280 -11.33 -7.31 -29.59
N LEU A 281 -11.59 -7.03 -28.32
CA LEU A 281 -12.39 -5.90 -27.85
C LEU A 281 -11.55 -4.62 -27.71
N SER A 282 -10.29 -4.77 -27.30
CA SER A 282 -9.35 -3.65 -27.15
C SER A 282 -7.92 -4.14 -27.30
N ILE A 283 -7.06 -3.32 -27.90
CA ILE A 283 -5.62 -3.51 -27.96
C ILE A 283 -4.90 -2.17 -27.79
N GLN A 284 -3.92 -2.11 -26.90
CA GLN A 284 -3.17 -0.89 -26.59
C GLN A 284 -1.72 -1.23 -26.28
N GLU A 285 -0.80 -0.46 -26.84
CA GLU A 285 0.60 -0.48 -26.36
C GLU A 285 0.68 0.27 -25.04
N ARG A 286 1.27 -0.35 -24.03
CA ARG A 286 1.47 0.22 -22.69
C ARG A 286 2.80 -0.23 -22.11
N GLU A 287 3.17 0.42 -21.01
CA GLU A 287 4.16 -0.11 -20.08
C GLU A 287 3.50 -1.12 -19.15
N GLU A 288 4.27 -2.11 -18.73
CA GLU A 288 3.85 -3.14 -17.76
C GLU A 288 3.23 -2.48 -16.52
N SER A 289 2.09 -2.98 -16.07
CA SER A 289 1.47 -2.48 -14.84
C SER A 289 2.24 -2.95 -13.60
N LEU A 290 2.06 -2.24 -12.48
CA LEU A 290 2.66 -2.66 -11.20
C LEU A 290 2.15 -4.05 -10.77
N GLU A 291 0.89 -4.38 -11.11
CA GLU A 291 0.31 -5.69 -10.89
C GLU A 291 1.06 -6.78 -11.63
N SER A 292 1.30 -6.59 -12.93
CA SER A 292 2.02 -7.54 -13.77
C SER A 292 3.47 -7.69 -13.35
N TYR A 293 4.11 -6.56 -13.01
CA TYR A 293 5.46 -6.57 -12.46
C TYR A 293 5.53 -7.41 -11.17
N TYR A 294 4.56 -7.22 -10.26
CA TYR A 294 4.48 -7.97 -9.01
C TYR A 294 4.27 -9.47 -9.26
N ILE A 295 3.32 -9.83 -10.14
CA ILE A 295 3.05 -11.22 -10.51
C ILE A 295 4.31 -11.88 -11.09
N ARG A 296 5.01 -11.20 -11.99
CA ARG A 296 6.27 -11.67 -12.57
C ARG A 296 7.35 -11.85 -11.50
N LEU A 297 7.38 -10.96 -10.51
CA LEU A 297 8.37 -11.00 -9.43
C LEU A 297 8.17 -12.21 -8.51
N ILE A 298 6.91 -12.58 -8.19
CA ILE A 298 6.62 -13.68 -7.25
C ILE A 298 6.36 -15.03 -7.91
N GLY A 299 5.95 -15.07 -9.17
CA GLY A 299 5.39 -16.27 -9.84
C GLY A 299 6.11 -16.81 -11.05
N GLY A 300 7.19 -16.17 -11.53
CA GLY A 300 7.96 -16.74 -12.67
C GLY A 300 7.11 -17.15 -13.88
N GLY A 301 6.21 -16.27 -14.35
CA GLY A 301 5.74 -16.32 -15.74
C GLY A 301 4.63 -17.31 -16.13
N ARG A 302 3.96 -17.98 -15.20
CA ARG A 302 2.74 -18.76 -15.54
C ARG A 302 1.72 -18.63 -14.42
N TYR A 303 0.56 -18.04 -14.73
CA TYR A 303 -0.63 -18.19 -13.89
C TYR A 303 -1.16 -19.62 -14.11
N GLU A 304 -0.89 -20.53 -13.18
CA GLU A 304 -1.76 -21.68 -13.00
C GLU A 304 -3.04 -21.18 -12.35
N GLN A 305 -4.14 -21.43 -13.02
CA GLN A 305 -5.50 -21.04 -12.68
C GLN A 305 -5.79 -21.40 -11.21
N ALA A 306 -6.08 -20.42 -10.38
CA ALA A 306 -6.93 -20.63 -9.21
C ALA A 306 -8.37 -20.71 -9.74
N VAL A 307 -8.91 -21.91 -9.73
CA VAL A 307 -10.32 -22.26 -9.96
C VAL A 307 -11.17 -21.71 -8.82
#